data_f926889cfca6ab3fe28aca7e64a1ee6d
#
_entry.id   f926889cfca6ab3fe28aca7e64a1ee6d
#
_cell.length_a   1.000
_cell.length_b   1.000
_cell.length_c   1.000
_cell.angle_alpha   90.00
_cell.angle_beta   90.00
_cell.angle_gamma   90.00
#
_symmetry.space_group_name_H-M   'P 1'
#
loop_
_entity.id
_entity.type
_entity.pdbx_description
1 polymer ?
#
loop_
_entity_poly.entity_id
_entity_poly.type
_entity_poly.pdbx_seq_one_letter_code
_entity_poly.pdbx_strand_id
1 'polypeptide(L)'
;MKLPVVAILVLALALSLGGNVIAQDKITSTGTNYGSSEMKVLPLDQDHLVLIGEQVGVRVDDSGKGPFNNLATHIAMIMYIEKGVYHYHGYETHVNKDGDKLVWEIWDYPAGTNKGKGKLIAATGQFAGMEGTVDFVLQQPPKGFPESTTRTICQEVWKLTLKNPM
;
A
#
# COMPACT_ATOMS: atom_id res chain seq x y z
N MET A 1 -55.78 30.88 -17.74
CA MET A 1 -54.32 30.91 -17.78
C MET A 1 -53.79 29.48 -17.89
N LYS A 2 -53.33 29.05 -19.06
CA LYS A 2 -52.74 27.72 -19.27
C LYS A 2 -51.21 27.85 -19.20
N LEU A 3 -50.62 27.40 -18.11
CA LEU A 3 -49.15 27.28 -18.06
C LEU A 3 -48.72 26.23 -19.10
N PRO A 4 -47.67 26.49 -19.87
CA PRO A 4 -47.27 25.57 -20.92
C PRO A 4 -46.61 24.33 -20.31
N VAL A 5 -47.18 23.17 -20.66
CA VAL A 5 -46.68 21.83 -20.29
C VAL A 5 -45.18 21.64 -20.65
N VAL A 6 -44.69 22.44 -21.60
CA VAL A 6 -43.28 22.43 -22.05
C VAL A 6 -42.27 22.82 -20.95
N ALA A 7 -42.64 23.70 -20.02
CA ALA A 7 -41.73 24.13 -18.93
C ALA A 7 -41.45 23.00 -17.91
N ILE A 8 -42.40 22.10 -17.71
CA ILE A 8 -42.27 21.00 -16.76
C ILE A 8 -41.41 19.89 -17.36
N LEU A 9 -41.45 19.68 -18.67
CA LEU A 9 -40.63 18.66 -19.33
C LEU A 9 -39.14 19.04 -19.38
N VAL A 10 -38.83 20.33 -19.51
CA VAL A 10 -37.45 20.82 -19.51
C VAL A 10 -36.80 20.73 -18.10
N LEU A 11 -37.63 20.95 -17.06
CA LEU A 11 -37.15 20.82 -15.67
C LEU A 11 -36.88 19.35 -15.28
N ALA A 12 -37.70 18.42 -15.77
CA ALA A 12 -37.49 16.98 -15.54
C ALA A 12 -36.26 16.43 -16.29
N LEU A 13 -35.95 16.98 -17.48
CA LEU A 13 -34.78 16.59 -18.25
C LEU A 13 -33.48 17.15 -17.63
N ALA A 14 -33.52 18.34 -17.01
CA ALA A 14 -32.36 18.92 -16.32
C ALA A 14 -32.00 18.18 -15.03
N LEU A 15 -32.95 17.54 -14.36
CA LEU A 15 -32.74 16.72 -13.18
C LEU A 15 -32.19 15.31 -13.50
N SER A 16 -32.39 14.83 -14.73
CA SER A 16 -31.84 13.53 -15.16
C SER A 16 -30.42 13.62 -15.71
N LEU A 17 -29.91 14.83 -15.97
CA LEU A 17 -28.50 15.10 -16.37
C LEU A 17 -27.60 15.46 -15.19
N GLY A 18 -28.14 15.52 -13.98
CA GLY A 18 -27.35 15.54 -12.75
C GLY A 18 -26.62 14.20 -12.65
N GLY A 19 -25.44 14.13 -13.29
CA GLY A 19 -24.58 12.97 -13.19
C GLY A 19 -24.45 12.61 -11.72
N ASN A 20 -24.80 11.38 -11.39
CA ASN A 20 -24.48 10.81 -10.08
C ASN A 20 -22.98 10.99 -9.88
N VAL A 21 -22.58 12.01 -9.17
CA VAL A 21 -21.25 12.08 -8.58
C VAL A 21 -21.27 10.97 -7.53
N ILE A 22 -20.93 9.77 -7.98
CA ILE A 22 -20.78 8.63 -7.10
C ILE A 22 -19.62 9.01 -6.19
N ALA A 23 -19.93 9.28 -4.93
CA ALA A 23 -18.92 9.57 -3.94
C ALA A 23 -17.94 8.38 -3.94
N GLN A 24 -16.70 8.62 -4.30
CA GLN A 24 -15.65 7.62 -4.17
C GLN A 24 -15.42 7.42 -2.67
N ASP A 25 -15.69 6.20 -2.19
CA ASP A 25 -15.42 5.86 -0.80
C ASP A 25 -13.93 5.93 -0.53
N LYS A 26 -13.51 6.91 0.25
CA LYS A 26 -12.13 7.04 0.72
C LYS A 26 -11.95 6.21 1.98
N ILE A 27 -10.99 5.31 1.94
CA ILE A 27 -10.66 4.42 3.04
C ILE A 27 -9.25 4.76 3.51
N THR A 28 -9.09 4.95 4.82
CA THR A 28 -7.77 5.02 5.45
C THR A 28 -7.64 3.81 6.36
N SER A 29 -6.57 3.02 6.19
CA SER A 29 -6.23 1.89 7.05
C SER A 29 -4.82 2.10 7.59
N THR A 30 -4.69 2.06 8.90
CA THR A 30 -3.41 2.05 9.60
C THR A 30 -3.11 0.65 10.11
N GLY A 31 -1.86 0.26 10.11
CA GLY A 31 -1.49 -1.07 10.57
C GLY A 31 0.02 -1.25 10.66
N THR A 32 0.40 -2.40 11.19
CA THR A 32 1.80 -2.79 11.34
C THR A 32 2.05 -4.10 10.60
N ASN A 33 3.07 -4.09 9.76
CA ASN A 33 3.58 -5.27 9.10
C ASN A 33 4.74 -5.84 9.94
N TYR A 34 4.61 -7.08 10.37
CA TYR A 34 5.60 -7.84 11.11
C TYR A 34 6.17 -8.90 10.18
N GLY A 35 7.47 -8.84 9.91
CA GLY A 35 8.08 -9.75 8.97
C GLY A 35 9.47 -10.21 9.35
N SER A 36 9.98 -11.16 8.58
CA SER A 36 11.37 -11.55 8.58
C SER A 36 11.90 -11.51 7.16
N SER A 37 13.14 -11.03 7.01
CA SER A 37 13.78 -10.82 5.71
C SER A 37 14.93 -11.78 5.53
N GLU A 38 15.08 -12.26 4.30
CA GLU A 38 16.25 -12.98 3.84
C GLU A 38 16.89 -12.18 2.70
N MET A 39 18.13 -11.71 2.91
CA MET A 39 18.81 -10.80 2.00
C MET A 39 20.15 -11.38 1.56
N LYS A 40 20.39 -11.38 0.26
CA LYS A 40 21.69 -11.67 -0.32
C LYS A 40 22.45 -10.36 -0.48
N VAL A 41 23.63 -10.29 0.13
CA VAL A 41 24.51 -9.13 0.06
C VAL A 41 25.48 -9.29 -1.09
N LEU A 42 25.58 -8.29 -1.95
CA LEU A 42 26.50 -8.20 -3.08
C LEU A 42 27.36 -6.95 -2.88
N PRO A 43 28.57 -7.07 -2.32
CA PRO A 43 29.50 -5.94 -2.21
C PRO A 43 29.98 -5.56 -3.63
N LEU A 44 29.91 -4.27 -3.94
CA LEU A 44 30.43 -3.73 -5.20
C LEU A 44 31.83 -3.15 -4.98
N ASP A 45 32.00 -2.37 -3.91
CA ASP A 45 33.28 -1.82 -3.46
C ASP A 45 33.20 -1.47 -1.94
N GLN A 46 34.14 -0.66 -1.43
CA GLN A 46 34.22 -0.33 -0.01
C GLN A 46 33.01 0.48 0.49
N ASP A 47 32.40 1.29 -0.38
CA ASP A 47 31.34 2.23 -0.01
C ASP A 47 29.97 1.85 -0.57
N HIS A 48 29.91 0.80 -1.42
CA HIS A 48 28.71 0.43 -2.15
C HIS A 48 28.35 -1.04 -1.95
N LEU A 49 27.12 -1.26 -1.51
CA LEU A 49 26.52 -2.59 -1.35
C LEU A 49 25.19 -2.65 -2.09
N VAL A 50 24.90 -3.81 -2.66
CA VAL A 50 23.56 -4.14 -3.15
C VAL A 50 23.03 -5.32 -2.34
N LEU A 51 21.82 -5.19 -1.85
CA LEU A 51 21.09 -6.27 -1.19
C LEU A 51 19.89 -6.62 -2.07
N ILE A 52 19.70 -7.90 -2.30
CA ILE A 52 18.54 -8.42 -3.03
C ILE A 52 17.90 -9.47 -2.15
N GLY A 53 16.60 -9.38 -1.95
CA GLY A 53 15.96 -10.37 -1.11
C GLY A 53 14.46 -10.20 -0.99
N GLU A 54 13.95 -11.01 -0.08
CA GLU A 54 12.53 -11.13 0.18
C GLU A 54 12.24 -10.98 1.67
N GLN A 55 11.05 -10.51 1.95
CA GLN A 55 10.49 -10.49 3.29
C GLN A 55 9.14 -11.19 3.26
N VAL A 56 8.89 -12.02 4.25
CA VAL A 56 7.57 -12.62 4.50
C VAL A 56 7.06 -12.17 5.86
N GLY A 57 5.76 -11.97 5.96
CA GLY A 57 5.19 -11.44 7.18
C GLY A 57 3.68 -11.45 7.25
N VAL A 58 3.17 -10.69 8.19
CA VAL A 58 1.73 -10.47 8.39
C VAL A 58 1.50 -9.00 8.71
N ARG A 59 0.58 -8.38 7.99
CA ARG A 59 0.06 -7.06 8.33
C ARG A 59 -1.15 -7.19 9.25
N VAL A 60 -1.07 -6.50 10.38
CA VAL A 60 -2.16 -6.39 11.36
C VAL A 60 -2.71 -4.96 11.30
N ASP A 61 -3.99 -4.82 11.03
CA ASP A 61 -4.68 -3.52 11.05
C ASP A 61 -4.89 -3.05 12.50
N ASP A 62 -4.70 -1.76 12.77
CA ASP A 62 -4.82 -1.21 14.13
C ASP A 62 -6.23 -1.32 14.70
N SER A 63 -7.24 -1.44 13.85
CA SER A 63 -8.61 -1.73 14.27
C SER A 63 -8.82 -3.17 14.75
N GLY A 64 -7.86 -4.07 14.47
CA GLY A 64 -7.92 -5.49 14.78
C GLY A 64 -8.98 -6.28 14.00
N LYS A 65 -9.60 -5.68 12.99
CA LYS A 65 -10.71 -6.27 12.22
C LYS A 65 -10.77 -5.70 10.80
N GLY A 66 -11.72 -6.23 10.01
CA GLY A 66 -11.99 -5.73 8.66
C GLY A 66 -11.12 -6.39 7.59
N PRO A 67 -11.28 -5.97 6.33
CA PRO A 67 -10.70 -6.65 5.18
C PRO A 67 -9.17 -6.51 5.07
N PHE A 68 -8.58 -5.56 5.79
CA PHE A 68 -7.15 -5.28 5.77
C PHE A 68 -6.39 -5.86 6.97
N ASN A 69 -7.10 -6.60 7.84
CA ASN A 69 -6.49 -7.24 9.02
C ASN A 69 -6.01 -8.65 8.71
N ASN A 70 -4.87 -9.04 9.28
CA ASN A 70 -4.26 -10.36 9.12
C ASN A 70 -3.97 -10.73 7.66
N LEU A 71 -3.44 -9.79 6.89
CA LEU A 71 -3.00 -10.06 5.53
C LEU A 71 -1.61 -10.68 5.55
N ALA A 72 -1.45 -11.84 4.92
CA ALA A 72 -0.13 -12.38 4.66
C ALA A 72 0.63 -11.43 3.73
N THR A 73 1.90 -11.16 4.03
CA THR A 73 2.73 -10.21 3.29
C THR A 73 3.92 -10.90 2.67
N HIS A 74 4.21 -10.55 1.42
CA HIS A 74 5.44 -10.92 0.73
C HIS A 74 6.00 -9.68 0.04
N ILE A 75 7.26 -9.36 0.31
CA ILE A 75 7.98 -8.23 -0.29
C ILE A 75 9.18 -8.80 -1.04
N ALA A 76 9.32 -8.43 -2.30
CA ALA A 76 10.53 -8.64 -3.09
C ALA A 76 11.18 -7.29 -3.33
N MET A 77 12.45 -7.12 -2.92
CA MET A 77 13.10 -5.81 -2.96
C MET A 77 14.57 -5.88 -3.36
N ILE A 78 15.03 -4.77 -3.92
CA ILE A 78 16.43 -4.44 -4.06
C ILE A 78 16.75 -3.23 -3.19
N MET A 79 17.85 -3.29 -2.45
CA MET A 79 18.35 -2.19 -1.65
C MET A 79 19.76 -1.85 -2.13
N TYR A 80 20.04 -0.58 -2.33
CA TYR A 80 21.34 -0.05 -2.65
C TYR A 80 21.82 0.81 -1.48
N ILE A 81 23.04 0.55 -1.02
CA ILE A 81 23.67 1.31 0.07
C ILE A 81 24.89 2.01 -0.49
N GLU A 82 24.90 3.33 -0.42
CA GLU A 82 26.02 4.19 -0.78
C GLU A 82 26.46 5.00 0.43
N LYS A 83 27.69 4.81 0.90
CA LYS A 83 28.25 5.52 2.06
C LYS A 83 27.34 5.52 3.29
N GLY A 84 26.66 4.40 3.52
CA GLY A 84 25.71 4.23 4.62
C GLY A 84 24.32 4.82 4.40
N VAL A 85 24.03 5.37 3.23
CA VAL A 85 22.69 5.84 2.84
C VAL A 85 21.95 4.71 2.13
N TYR A 86 20.74 4.42 2.57
CA TYR A 86 19.93 3.34 2.05
C TYR A 86 18.95 3.87 0.98
N HIS A 87 18.92 3.19 -0.13
CA HIS A 87 17.91 3.36 -1.17
C HIS A 87 17.27 2.01 -1.44
N TYR A 88 15.96 1.93 -1.51
CA TYR A 88 15.28 0.68 -1.81
C TYR A 88 14.12 0.88 -2.76
N HIS A 89 13.85 -0.17 -3.53
CA HIS A 89 12.72 -0.29 -4.42
C HIS A 89 12.26 -1.73 -4.42
N GLY A 90 10.96 -1.95 -4.45
CA GLY A 90 10.42 -3.30 -4.44
C GLY A 90 8.93 -3.36 -4.71
N TYR A 91 8.42 -4.58 -4.58
CA TYR A 91 7.00 -4.89 -4.70
C TYR A 91 6.55 -5.63 -3.45
N GLU A 92 5.46 -5.15 -2.89
CA GLU A 92 4.84 -5.74 -1.72
C GLU A 92 3.46 -6.30 -2.09
N THR A 93 3.23 -7.56 -1.75
CA THR A 93 1.96 -8.24 -1.97
C THR A 93 1.33 -8.57 -0.64
N HIS A 94 0.09 -8.14 -0.43
CA HIS A 94 -0.75 -8.55 0.68
C HIS A 94 -1.82 -9.51 0.18
N VAL A 95 -2.02 -10.61 0.91
CA VAL A 95 -2.97 -11.66 0.54
C VAL A 95 -3.89 -11.95 1.73
N ASN A 96 -5.19 -11.93 1.51
CA ASN A 96 -6.15 -12.34 2.52
C ASN A 96 -6.33 -13.88 2.55
N LYS A 97 -7.14 -14.37 3.47
CA LYS A 97 -7.46 -15.80 3.61
C LYS A 97 -8.14 -16.42 2.38
N ASP A 98 -8.78 -15.64 1.54
CA ASP A 98 -9.51 -16.07 0.35
C ASP A 98 -8.63 -16.00 -0.93
N GLY A 99 -7.38 -15.54 -0.80
CA GLY A 99 -6.43 -15.42 -1.89
C GLY A 99 -6.52 -14.10 -2.67
N ASP A 100 -7.37 -13.16 -2.25
CA ASP A 100 -7.45 -11.84 -2.86
C ASP A 100 -6.22 -11.01 -2.51
N LYS A 101 -5.78 -10.17 -3.44
CA LYS A 101 -4.47 -9.52 -3.36
C LYS A 101 -4.54 -8.02 -3.50
N LEU A 102 -3.64 -7.34 -2.79
CA LEU A 102 -3.21 -5.98 -3.05
C LEU A 102 -1.71 -6.04 -3.37
N VAL A 103 -1.29 -5.42 -4.48
CA VAL A 103 0.11 -5.37 -4.89
C VAL A 103 0.54 -3.91 -4.98
N TRP A 104 1.58 -3.59 -4.23
CA TRP A 104 2.15 -2.26 -4.13
C TRP A 104 3.53 -2.23 -4.80
N GLU A 105 3.83 -1.16 -5.51
CA GLU A 105 5.19 -0.74 -5.80
C GLU A 105 5.64 0.18 -4.67
N ILE A 106 6.80 -0.08 -4.06
CA ILE A 106 7.29 0.62 -2.86
C ILE A 106 8.72 1.15 -3.09
N TRP A 107 9.03 2.29 -2.49
CA TRP A 107 10.36 2.92 -2.55
C TRP A 107 10.62 3.79 -1.31
N ASP A 108 11.90 4.13 -1.07
CA ASP A 108 12.29 5.06 -0.01
C ASP A 108 11.86 6.50 -0.34
N TYR A 109 11.34 7.21 0.67
CA TYR A 109 10.98 8.62 0.53
C TYR A 109 10.86 9.31 1.90
N PRO A 110 11.63 10.39 2.18
CA PRO A 110 12.77 10.88 1.38
C PRO A 110 13.89 9.85 1.30
N ALA A 111 14.66 9.91 0.22
CA ALA A 111 15.78 9.00 -0.01
C ALA A 111 16.75 8.98 1.20
N GLY A 112 17.27 7.79 1.53
CA GLY A 112 18.20 7.60 2.64
C GLY A 112 17.58 7.69 4.04
N THR A 113 16.25 7.59 4.15
CA THR A 113 15.56 7.55 5.45
C THR A 113 14.91 6.18 5.68
N ASN A 114 14.47 5.95 6.92
CA ASN A 114 13.65 4.78 7.26
C ASN A 114 12.18 4.92 6.85
N LYS A 115 11.83 5.94 6.06
CA LYS A 115 10.48 6.20 5.57
C LYS A 115 10.37 5.79 4.11
N GLY A 116 9.19 5.43 3.71
CA GLY A 116 8.92 5.14 2.32
C GLY A 116 7.49 5.42 1.91
N LYS A 117 7.28 5.27 0.62
CA LYS A 117 5.99 5.40 -0.05
C LYS A 117 5.76 4.23 -0.98
N GLY A 118 4.51 4.05 -1.32
CA GLY A 118 4.14 3.14 -2.39
C GLY A 118 2.85 3.53 -3.06
N LYS A 119 2.64 2.89 -4.21
CA LYS A 119 1.43 3.02 -5.01
C LYS A 119 0.82 1.65 -5.23
N LEU A 120 -0.48 1.52 -5.06
CA LEU A 120 -1.22 0.31 -5.42
C LEU A 120 -1.21 0.15 -6.94
N ILE A 121 -0.63 -0.94 -7.43
CA ILE A 121 -0.49 -1.22 -8.86
C ILE A 121 -1.42 -2.34 -9.35
N ALA A 122 -1.87 -3.22 -8.43
CA ALA A 122 -2.85 -4.24 -8.75
C ALA A 122 -3.68 -4.59 -7.51
N ALA A 123 -4.95 -4.94 -7.74
CA ALA A 123 -5.88 -5.40 -6.72
C ALA A 123 -6.81 -6.46 -7.31
N THR A 124 -7.11 -7.52 -6.54
CA THR A 124 -7.95 -8.63 -7.01
C THR A 124 -9.03 -8.98 -5.99
N GLY A 125 -10.03 -9.77 -6.41
CA GLY A 125 -11.10 -10.26 -5.57
C GLY A 125 -11.89 -9.14 -4.89
N GLN A 126 -12.08 -9.19 -3.58
CA GLN A 126 -12.78 -8.15 -2.83
C GLN A 126 -12.12 -6.75 -2.89
N PHE A 127 -10.84 -6.70 -3.27
CA PHE A 127 -10.08 -5.46 -3.42
C PHE A 127 -10.12 -4.91 -4.86
N ALA A 128 -10.74 -5.63 -5.80
CA ALA A 128 -10.77 -5.24 -7.20
C ALA A 128 -11.32 -3.81 -7.38
N GLY A 129 -10.67 -3.02 -8.23
CA GLY A 129 -11.02 -1.61 -8.46
C GLY A 129 -10.50 -0.63 -7.41
N MET A 130 -9.78 -1.09 -6.38
CA MET A 130 -9.09 -0.19 -5.46
C MET A 130 -7.89 0.45 -6.13
N GLU A 131 -7.69 1.73 -5.80
CA GLU A 131 -6.46 2.49 -6.07
C GLU A 131 -6.00 3.13 -4.77
N GLY A 132 -4.73 3.48 -4.69
CA GLY A 132 -4.27 4.16 -3.49
C GLY A 132 -2.77 4.31 -3.37
N THR A 133 -2.38 4.85 -2.22
CA THR A 133 -1.01 5.06 -1.81
C THR A 133 -0.78 4.52 -0.41
N VAL A 134 0.46 4.17 -0.11
CA VAL A 134 0.92 3.85 1.23
C VAL A 134 2.04 4.80 1.62
N ASP A 135 1.99 5.30 2.86
CA ASP A 135 3.12 5.89 3.54
C ASP A 135 3.57 4.90 4.63
N PHE A 136 4.86 4.64 4.76
CA PHE A 136 5.34 3.70 5.77
C PHE A 136 6.64 4.14 6.45
N VAL A 137 6.88 3.58 7.65
CA VAL A 137 8.07 3.81 8.45
C VAL A 137 8.62 2.47 8.93
N LEU A 138 9.86 2.16 8.54
CA LEU A 138 10.60 1.01 9.06
C LEU A 138 11.07 1.32 10.48
N GLN A 139 10.73 0.45 11.42
CA GLN A 139 11.17 0.56 12.80
C GLN A 139 12.44 -0.27 12.99
N GLN A 140 13.37 0.27 13.75
CA GLN A 140 14.53 -0.49 14.20
C GLN A 140 14.05 -1.63 15.11
N PRO A 141 14.55 -2.86 14.94
CA PRO A 141 14.26 -3.94 15.88
C PRO A 141 14.69 -3.55 17.30
N PRO A 142 13.96 -3.98 18.33
CA PRO A 142 14.33 -3.71 19.71
C PRO A 142 15.76 -4.19 20.00
N LYS A 143 16.52 -3.42 20.78
CA LYS A 143 17.86 -3.83 21.23
C LYS A 143 17.80 -5.17 21.97
N GLY A 144 18.76 -6.06 21.69
CA GLY A 144 18.85 -7.37 22.36
C GLY A 144 18.35 -8.55 21.53
N PHE A 145 17.86 -8.32 20.30
CA PHE A 145 17.66 -9.42 19.36
C PHE A 145 19.00 -9.82 18.72
N PRO A 146 19.23 -11.13 18.47
CA PRO A 146 20.42 -11.57 17.75
C PRO A 146 20.51 -10.87 16.38
N GLU A 147 21.71 -10.38 16.02
CA GLU A 147 21.97 -9.70 14.75
C GLU A 147 21.65 -10.55 13.52
N SER A 148 21.61 -11.88 13.68
CA SER A 148 21.22 -12.83 12.62
C SER A 148 19.71 -12.85 12.33
N THR A 149 18.90 -12.22 13.17
CA THR A 149 17.44 -12.22 13.01
C THR A 149 17.02 -10.93 12.32
N THR A 150 16.90 -10.94 11.02
CA THR A 150 16.39 -9.82 10.22
C THR A 150 14.87 -9.70 10.40
N ARG A 151 14.45 -9.25 11.58
CA ARG A 151 13.05 -8.94 11.84
C ARG A 151 12.77 -7.52 11.39
N THR A 152 11.71 -7.37 10.63
CA THR A 152 11.25 -6.07 10.14
C THR A 152 9.93 -5.74 10.79
N ILE A 153 9.82 -4.54 11.31
CA ILE A 153 8.57 -3.95 11.78
C ILE A 153 8.34 -2.70 10.95
N CYS A 154 7.23 -2.65 10.25
CA CYS A 154 6.88 -1.54 9.39
C CYS A 154 5.50 -1.01 9.76
N GLN A 155 5.41 0.25 10.15
CA GLN A 155 4.13 0.93 10.32
C GLN A 155 3.68 1.50 8.99
N GLU A 156 2.42 1.26 8.64
CA GLU A 156 1.85 1.60 7.34
C GLU A 156 0.57 2.40 7.50
N VAL A 157 0.42 3.40 6.66
CA VAL A 157 -0.83 4.17 6.49
C VAL A 157 -1.25 4.07 5.03
N TRP A 158 -2.32 3.33 4.78
CA TRP A 158 -2.91 3.15 3.47
C TRP A 158 -4.01 4.19 3.24
N LYS A 159 -3.98 4.85 2.10
CA LYS A 159 -5.03 5.76 1.61
C LYS A 159 -5.59 5.16 0.34
N LEU A 160 -6.75 4.55 0.44
CA LEU A 160 -7.39 3.80 -0.61
C LEU A 160 -8.65 4.52 -1.11
N THR A 161 -8.99 4.28 -2.35
CA THR A 161 -10.22 4.72 -2.98
C THR A 161 -10.76 3.57 -3.81
N LEU A 162 -12.03 3.23 -3.62
CA LEU A 162 -12.72 2.28 -4.48
C LEU A 162 -13.23 3.01 -5.71
N LYS A 163 -12.74 2.66 -6.89
CA LYS A 163 -13.39 3.04 -8.13
C LYS A 163 -14.53 2.07 -8.39
N ASN A 164 -15.73 2.58 -8.52
CA ASN A 164 -16.86 1.73 -8.94
C ASN A 164 -16.48 1.05 -10.25
N PRO A 165 -16.69 -0.27 -10.38
CA PRO A 165 -16.56 -0.93 -11.66
C PRO A 165 -17.53 -0.27 -12.65
N MET A 166 -16.98 0.16 -13.79
CA MET A 166 -17.79 0.64 -14.91
C MET A 166 -18.68 -0.48 -15.44
#